data_a085b57f2f58f3b436106bccf71180a4
#
_entry.id   a085b57f2f58f3b436106bccf71180a4
#
_cell.length_a   1.000
_cell.length_b   1.000
_cell.length_c   1.000
_cell.angle_alpha   90.00
_cell.angle_beta   90.00
_cell.angle_gamma   90.00
#
_symmetry.space_group_name_H-M   'P 1'
#
loop_
_entity.id
_entity.type
_entity.pdbx_description
1 polymer ?
#
loop_
_entity_poly.entity_id
_entity_poly.type
_entity_poly.pdbx_seq_one_letter_code
_entity_poly.pdbx_strand_id
1 'polypeptide(L)'
;MREFIVDEARAWIKTPYRHQGRVKGVGVDCAGLPICVARNLGLVGYEFDVSGYGRVPDGASLVAACDKWMTRIDLPELGSVIVVRFRPE
;
A
#
# COMPACT_ATOMS: atom_id res chain seq x y z
N MET A 1 0.34 5.83 17.07
CA MET A 1 0.45 4.86 15.97
C MET A 1 0.35 5.51 14.59
N ARG A 2 -0.56 6.48 14.41
CA ARG A 2 -0.74 7.13 13.09
C ARG A 2 0.53 7.83 12.61
N GLU A 3 1.25 8.51 13.51
CA GLU A 3 2.50 9.18 13.18
C GLU A 3 3.58 8.18 12.75
N PHE A 4 3.62 7.01 13.35
CA PHE A 4 4.56 5.96 12.97
C PHE A 4 4.25 5.41 11.57
N ILE A 5 2.98 5.32 11.20
CA ILE A 5 2.58 4.91 9.85
C ILE A 5 3.10 5.92 8.83
N VAL A 6 2.92 7.22 9.09
CA VAL A 6 3.39 8.27 8.19
C VAL A 6 4.91 8.27 8.10
N ASP A 7 5.60 8.16 9.22
CA ASP A 7 7.08 8.14 9.23
C ASP A 7 7.62 6.94 8.47
N GLU A 8 7.04 5.76 8.67
CA GLU A 8 7.47 4.57 7.92
C GLU A 8 7.18 4.72 6.43
N ALA A 9 6.01 5.23 6.05
CA ALA A 9 5.67 5.45 4.64
C ALA A 9 6.63 6.46 3.99
N ARG A 10 6.99 7.53 4.69
CA ARG A 10 7.96 8.51 4.18
C ARG A 10 9.34 7.92 3.94
N ALA A 11 9.72 6.92 4.69
CA ALA A 11 11.00 6.23 4.48
C ALA A 11 11.07 5.51 3.13
N TRP A 12 9.92 5.30 2.48
CA TRP A 12 9.84 4.69 1.15
C TRP A 12 9.88 5.72 0.01
N ILE A 13 9.91 7.01 0.30
CA ILE A 13 10.04 8.05 -0.73
C ILE A 13 11.30 7.78 -1.55
N LYS A 14 11.19 7.92 -2.87
CA LYS A 14 12.23 7.62 -3.88
C LYS A 14 12.47 6.14 -4.12
N THR A 15 11.71 5.24 -3.48
CA THR A 15 11.71 3.83 -3.89
C THR A 15 11.04 3.72 -5.25
N PRO A 16 11.71 3.16 -6.28
CA PRO A 16 11.13 3.06 -7.62
C PRO A 16 9.93 2.11 -7.65
N TYR A 17 9.02 2.38 -8.60
CA TYR A 17 7.89 1.47 -8.83
C TYR A 17 8.40 0.18 -9.47
N ARG A 18 8.03 -0.96 -8.88
CA ARG A 18 8.29 -2.27 -9.44
C ARG A 18 7.12 -3.20 -9.12
N HIS A 19 6.57 -3.83 -10.14
CA HIS A 19 5.47 -4.78 -9.98
C HIS A 19 5.86 -5.86 -8.97
N GLN A 20 5.03 -6.03 -7.96
CA GLN A 20 5.23 -6.96 -6.84
C GLN A 20 6.52 -6.69 -6.03
N GLY A 21 7.09 -5.50 -6.14
CA GLY A 21 8.26 -5.12 -5.35
C GLY A 21 7.91 -4.95 -3.88
N ARG A 22 8.84 -5.36 -3.00
CA ARG A 22 8.65 -5.33 -1.54
C ARG A 22 9.91 -4.91 -0.79
N VAL A 23 10.82 -4.19 -1.46
CA VAL A 23 12.12 -3.84 -0.88
C VAL A 23 12.33 -2.33 -0.91
N LYS A 24 12.48 -1.74 0.27
CA LYS A 24 12.70 -0.31 0.42
C LYS A 24 13.94 0.13 -0.34
N GLY A 25 13.81 1.20 -1.12
CA GLY A 25 14.90 1.74 -1.93
C GLY A 25 15.17 0.98 -3.23
N VAL A 26 14.62 -0.21 -3.40
CA VAL A 26 14.87 -1.06 -4.57
C VAL A 26 13.63 -1.13 -5.46
N GLY A 27 12.47 -1.41 -4.88
CA GLY A 27 11.24 -1.48 -5.65
C GLY A 27 10.04 -1.79 -4.79
N VAL A 28 8.91 -1.13 -5.11
CA VAL A 28 7.62 -1.35 -4.45
C VAL A 28 6.51 -0.95 -5.40
N ASP A 29 5.36 -1.61 -5.30
CA ASP A 29 4.17 -1.21 -6.04
C ASP A 29 3.09 -0.67 -5.09
N CYS A 30 1.92 -0.34 -5.65
CA CYS A 30 0.84 0.26 -4.88
C CYS A 30 0.27 -0.66 -3.80
N ALA A 31 0.32 -1.97 -4.00
CA ALA A 31 -0.07 -2.93 -2.97
C ALA A 31 1.06 -3.14 -1.96
N GLY A 32 2.30 -3.13 -2.41
CA GLY A 32 3.47 -3.37 -1.57
C GLY A 32 3.70 -2.31 -0.52
N LEU A 33 3.46 -1.05 -0.84
CA LEU A 33 3.72 0.04 0.09
C LEU A 33 2.94 -0.12 1.39
N PRO A 34 1.61 -0.22 1.39
CA PRO A 34 0.88 -0.41 2.66
C PRO A 34 1.22 -1.73 3.35
N ILE A 35 1.47 -2.79 2.59
CA ILE A 35 1.87 -4.08 3.17
C ILE A 35 3.19 -3.96 3.92
N CYS A 36 4.19 -3.36 3.30
CA CYS A 36 5.52 -3.22 3.91
C CYS A 36 5.49 -2.27 5.10
N VAL A 37 4.73 -1.19 5.04
CA VAL A 37 4.54 -0.30 6.19
C VAL A 37 3.93 -1.08 7.36
N ALA A 38 2.89 -1.85 7.10
CA ALA A 38 2.24 -2.65 8.14
C ALA A 38 3.18 -3.71 8.73
N ARG A 39 3.98 -4.38 7.89
CA ARG A 39 4.97 -5.35 8.37
C ARG A 39 6.02 -4.70 9.27
N ASN A 40 6.56 -3.58 8.85
CA ASN A 40 7.65 -2.92 9.56
C ASN A 40 7.20 -2.35 10.91
N LEU A 41 5.91 -2.05 11.04
CA LEU A 41 5.33 -1.58 12.30
C LEU A 41 4.77 -2.72 13.16
N GLY A 42 4.88 -3.95 12.69
CA GLY A 42 4.37 -5.11 13.44
C GLY A 42 2.85 -5.23 13.46
N LEU A 43 2.16 -4.56 12.55
CA LEU A 43 0.70 -4.63 12.46
C LEU A 43 0.23 -5.93 11.81
N VAL A 44 1.08 -6.52 10.99
CA VAL A 44 0.87 -7.85 10.38
C VAL A 44 2.19 -8.62 10.44
N GLY A 45 2.14 -9.94 10.28
CA GLY A 45 3.34 -10.75 10.21
C GLY A 45 4.09 -10.54 8.89
N TYR A 46 5.36 -10.87 8.86
CA TYR A 46 6.17 -10.74 7.64
C TYR A 46 5.71 -11.68 6.53
N GLU A 47 5.01 -12.75 6.86
CA GLU A 47 4.44 -13.67 5.88
C GLU A 47 3.20 -13.10 5.19
N PHE A 48 2.59 -12.06 5.74
CA PHE A 48 1.41 -11.45 5.12
C PHE A 48 1.77 -10.79 3.81
N ASP A 49 1.06 -11.16 2.75
CA ASP A 49 1.22 -10.54 1.44
C ASP A 49 -0.06 -10.73 0.62
N VAL A 50 -0.14 -10.00 -0.48
CA VAL A 50 -1.20 -10.14 -1.48
C VAL A 50 -0.51 -10.38 -2.82
N SER A 51 -0.95 -11.41 -3.54
CA SER A 51 -0.37 -11.78 -4.83
C SER A 51 -1.48 -12.08 -5.84
N GLY A 52 -1.10 -12.38 -7.07
CA GLY A 52 -2.04 -12.75 -8.11
C GLY A 52 -2.66 -11.57 -8.85
N TYR A 53 -2.23 -10.34 -8.57
CA TYR A 53 -2.70 -9.16 -9.29
C TYR A 53 -1.81 -8.85 -10.50
N GLY A 54 -2.41 -8.20 -11.51
CA GLY A 54 -1.70 -7.87 -12.74
C GLY A 54 -0.83 -6.62 -12.63
N ARG A 55 0.00 -6.40 -13.65
CA ARG A 55 0.88 -5.23 -13.75
C ARG A 55 0.10 -3.93 -13.89
N VAL A 56 -1.02 -3.98 -14.60
CA VAL A 56 -1.91 -2.83 -14.74
C VAL A 56 -2.94 -2.93 -13.63
N PRO A 57 -3.03 -1.92 -12.75
CA PRO A 57 -3.98 -1.99 -11.64
C PRO A 57 -5.41 -2.10 -12.16
N ASP A 58 -6.12 -3.12 -11.70
CA ASP A 58 -7.55 -3.22 -11.85
C ASP A 58 -8.18 -2.55 -10.63
N GLY A 59 -8.88 -1.44 -10.86
CA GLY A 59 -9.48 -0.67 -9.78
C GLY A 59 -10.41 -1.49 -8.91
N ALA A 60 -11.19 -2.40 -9.51
CA ALA A 60 -12.13 -3.24 -8.76
C ALA A 60 -11.39 -4.21 -7.84
N SER A 61 -10.32 -4.84 -8.32
CA SER A 61 -9.51 -5.76 -7.51
C SER A 61 -8.79 -5.03 -6.38
N LEU A 62 -8.29 -3.83 -6.64
CA LEU A 62 -7.60 -3.03 -5.64
C LEU A 62 -8.56 -2.60 -4.53
N VAL A 63 -9.74 -2.11 -4.88
CA VAL A 63 -10.76 -1.72 -3.91
C VAL A 63 -11.22 -2.93 -3.08
N ALA A 64 -11.41 -4.08 -3.73
CA ALA A 64 -11.80 -5.31 -3.04
C ALA A 64 -10.75 -5.74 -2.01
N ALA A 65 -9.47 -5.64 -2.35
CA ALA A 65 -8.39 -5.94 -1.43
C ALA A 65 -8.38 -4.98 -0.24
N CYS A 66 -8.55 -3.69 -0.49
CA CYS A 66 -8.64 -2.70 0.58
C CYS A 66 -9.83 -2.97 1.49
N ASP A 67 -10.99 -3.27 0.94
CA ASP A 67 -12.19 -3.55 1.74
C ASP A 67 -12.04 -4.83 2.58
N LYS A 68 -11.29 -5.79 2.09
CA LYS A 68 -11.04 -7.04 2.82
C LYS A 68 -10.16 -6.84 4.05
N TRP A 69 -9.13 -6.00 3.94
CA TRP A 69 -8.10 -5.87 4.96
C TRP A 69 -8.13 -4.56 5.74
N MET A 70 -8.92 -3.59 5.31
CA MET A 70 -8.99 -2.25 5.91
C MET A 70 -10.43 -1.84 6.12
N THR A 71 -10.65 -0.90 7.04
CA THR A 71 -11.95 -0.29 7.26
C THR A 71 -12.09 0.94 6.39
N ARG A 72 -13.18 1.01 5.62
CA ARG A 72 -13.50 2.19 4.80
C ARG A 72 -13.92 3.34 5.70
N ILE A 73 -13.41 4.53 5.41
CA ILE A 73 -13.79 5.76 6.12
C ILE A 73 -14.19 6.83 5.10
N ASP A 74 -14.97 7.83 5.56
CA ASP A 74 -15.49 8.86 4.66
C ASP A 74 -14.50 9.97 4.38
N LEU A 75 -13.69 10.34 5.37
CA LEU A 75 -12.71 11.42 5.25
C LEU A 75 -11.32 10.91 5.57
N PRO A 76 -10.29 11.38 4.82
CA PRO A 76 -8.92 10.96 5.11
C PRO A 76 -8.47 11.41 6.49
N GLU A 77 -7.72 10.57 7.15
CA GLU A 77 -7.07 10.84 8.42
C GLU A 77 -5.57 10.60 8.28
N LEU A 78 -4.80 11.07 9.23
CA LEU A 78 -3.35 10.82 9.23
C LEU A 78 -3.09 9.29 9.19
N GLY A 79 -2.30 8.85 8.24
CA GLY A 79 -1.98 7.42 8.06
C GLY A 79 -3.01 6.63 7.27
N SER A 80 -4.03 7.28 6.72
CA SER A 80 -5.02 6.61 5.87
C SER A 80 -4.43 6.20 4.53
N VAL A 81 -4.95 5.11 3.98
CA VAL A 81 -4.64 4.68 2.61
C VAL A 81 -5.70 5.26 1.68
N ILE A 82 -5.25 5.92 0.61
CA ILE A 82 -6.13 6.53 -0.39
C ILE A 82 -5.99 5.76 -1.70
N VAL A 83 -7.11 5.35 -2.26
CA VAL A 83 -7.15 4.75 -3.60
C VAL A 83 -7.58 5.83 -4.57
N VAL A 84 -6.74 6.08 -5.58
CA VAL A 84 -6.95 7.16 -6.54
C VAL A 84 -7.10 6.57 -7.93
N ARG A 85 -8.06 7.08 -8.69
CA ARG A 85 -8.25 6.70 -10.08
C ARG A 85 -7.64 7.78 -10.97
N PHE A 86 -6.70 7.37 -11.81
CA PHE A 86 -6.17 8.22 -12.85
C PHE A 86 -6.89 7.96 -14.18
N ARG A 87 -7.22 9.03 -14.89
CA ARG A 87 -7.74 8.91 -16.24
C ARG A 87 -6.72 9.53 -17.16
N PRO A 88 -6.19 8.79 -18.13
CA PRO A 88 -5.37 9.39 -19.18
C PRO A 88 -6.24 10.32 -20.01
N GLU A 89 -5.69 11.45 -20.36
CA GLU A 89 -6.37 12.42 -21.21
C GLU A 89 -6.34 12.01 -22.67
#